data_d8d974f2e1bb0fb66eb9bde73d86231d
#
_entry.id   d8d974f2e1bb0fb66eb9bde73d86231d
#
_cell.length_a   1.000
_cell.length_b   1.000
_cell.length_c   1.000
_cell.angle_alpha   90.00
_cell.angle_beta   90.00
_cell.angle_gamma   90.00
#
_symmetry.space_group_name_H-M   'P 1'
#
loop_
_entity.id
_entity.type
_entity.pdbx_description
1 polymer ?
#
loop_
_entity_poly.entity_id
_entity_poly.type
_entity_poly.pdbx_seq_one_letter_code
_entity_poly.pdbx_strand_id
1 'polypeptide(L)'
;MRSDNVTKGAERAPNRSLFYALGYTPEDLEKPLIAVVSAHSDIVPGHMNLDKLTDAVKAGIEAAGGTPFMVPAIGVCDGIAMGHVGMKYSLASRELICDSVETMFMAHQFDGCVLVPNCDKIVPGMVMAAVRMNVPAVVCSGGPMLAGTYDGQEVSLSKMFEAVGSYKAGMISEEKLEECTHNCCPSCGSCSGMYTANSMNCLCEAIGIALPGNGTVPAAYSKRLQLGRRAGAAIMEMVRKNICARDIINERSIRNALTCDMALGCSTNTVLHLLAIAHEAGVPVDLALFNEISAKTPNLCHLAPAGPTHMPDLYAAGGIPAVQAELAKQNLLDLDCITVTGKTVGENIQGVRNLNPNAIRPIEDPYSPTGGLQILWGNLAPNGCVVKRSAVAPEMQTHTGPARVFNSEDDAIAAIYAGKIVPGDVVVIRYEGPKGGPGMREMLNPTSALAGMGLDKTVALITDGRFSGASRGASIGHVSPEAASGGPIGLVQEGDQIAIDIPNASVQLLVSDEELATRKAVYVQPKPNITTGWLSRYARMVTSADEGAVLR
;
A
#
# COMPACT_ATOMS: atom_id res chain seq x y z
N MET A 1 27.63 -6.71 19.72
CA MET A 1 26.41 -7.13 18.96
C MET A 1 25.24 -7.28 19.93
N ARG A 2 24.01 -7.10 19.49
CA ARG A 2 22.82 -7.38 20.35
C ARG A 2 22.75 -8.85 20.73
N SER A 3 23.11 -9.73 19.80
CA SER A 3 23.17 -11.18 20.00
C SER A 3 24.13 -11.61 21.12
N ASP A 4 25.07 -10.78 21.52
CA ASP A 4 25.95 -11.08 22.67
C ASP A 4 25.13 -11.31 23.96
N ASN A 5 23.93 -10.72 24.08
CA ASN A 5 23.02 -10.91 25.19
C ASN A 5 22.47 -12.36 25.32
N VAL A 6 22.58 -13.18 24.28
CA VAL A 6 22.12 -14.58 24.25
C VAL A 6 23.24 -15.56 23.89
N THR A 7 24.40 -15.07 23.44
CA THR A 7 25.52 -15.94 23.00
C THR A 7 26.76 -15.84 23.86
N LYS A 8 27.02 -14.74 24.59
CA LYS A 8 28.28 -14.49 25.31
C LYS A 8 28.12 -14.65 26.82
N GLY A 9 29.21 -15.12 27.49
CA GLY A 9 29.30 -15.27 28.93
C GLY A 9 28.81 -16.65 29.45
N ALA A 10 29.25 -16.99 30.66
CA ALA A 10 28.92 -18.26 31.30
C ALA A 10 27.43 -18.36 31.63
N GLU A 11 26.83 -17.25 32.04
CA GLU A 11 25.40 -17.14 32.37
C GLU A 11 24.47 -17.34 31.17
N ARG A 12 25.00 -17.29 29.94
CA ARG A 12 24.28 -17.56 28.67
C ARG A 12 24.46 -19.00 28.16
N ALA A 13 25.12 -19.87 28.93
CA ALA A 13 25.22 -21.29 28.58
C ALA A 13 23.86 -21.96 28.36
N PRO A 14 22.79 -21.71 29.16
CA PRO A 14 21.47 -22.24 28.89
C PRO A 14 20.90 -21.80 27.54
N ASN A 15 21.11 -20.53 27.14
CA ASN A 15 20.68 -19.99 25.84
C ASN A 15 21.41 -20.72 24.70
N ARG A 16 22.74 -20.86 24.79
CA ARG A 16 23.54 -21.57 23.77
C ARG A 16 23.13 -23.02 23.62
N SER A 17 22.80 -23.70 24.71
CA SER A 17 22.35 -25.10 24.64
C SER A 17 21.07 -25.26 23.79
N LEU A 18 20.18 -24.24 23.78
CA LEU A 18 19.00 -24.22 22.92
C LEU A 18 19.36 -23.97 21.46
N PHE A 19 20.32 -23.10 21.16
CA PHE A 19 20.83 -22.95 19.79
C PHE A 19 21.49 -24.24 19.28
N TYR A 20 22.23 -24.95 20.13
CA TYR A 20 22.80 -26.25 19.76
C TYR A 20 21.72 -27.30 19.49
N ALA A 21 20.60 -27.28 20.25
CA ALA A 21 19.44 -28.12 19.98
C ALA A 21 18.78 -27.85 18.62
N LEU A 22 18.94 -26.62 18.08
CA LEU A 22 18.52 -26.24 16.72
C LEU A 22 19.53 -26.65 15.64
N GLY A 23 20.69 -27.21 16.04
CA GLY A 23 21.74 -27.65 15.11
C GLY A 23 22.80 -26.61 14.76
N TYR A 24 22.78 -25.43 15.41
CA TYR A 24 23.84 -24.42 15.24
C TYR A 24 25.09 -24.81 16.00
N THR A 25 26.26 -24.39 15.48
CA THR A 25 27.56 -24.66 16.06
C THR A 25 28.08 -23.49 16.87
N PRO A 26 29.12 -23.66 17.73
CA PRO A 26 29.76 -22.54 18.41
C PRO A 26 30.23 -21.44 17.44
N GLU A 27 30.77 -21.81 16.26
CA GLU A 27 31.26 -20.89 15.24
C GLU A 27 30.12 -20.07 14.61
N ASP A 28 28.89 -20.65 14.54
CA ASP A 28 27.73 -19.91 14.05
C ASP A 28 27.28 -18.82 15.03
N LEU A 29 27.45 -19.06 16.34
CA LEU A 29 27.09 -18.11 17.40
C LEU A 29 28.12 -17.00 17.62
N GLU A 30 29.28 -17.07 16.96
CA GLU A 30 30.28 -15.99 16.92
C GLU A 30 29.96 -14.94 15.86
N LYS A 31 29.12 -15.29 14.88
CA LYS A 31 28.67 -14.42 13.78
C LYS A 31 27.46 -13.58 14.18
N PRO A 32 27.19 -12.46 13.48
CA PRO A 32 25.92 -11.73 13.67
C PRO A 32 24.72 -12.63 13.40
N LEU A 33 23.73 -12.60 14.29
CA LEU A 33 22.48 -13.34 14.15
C LEU A 33 21.46 -12.47 13.41
N ILE A 34 20.99 -12.93 12.24
CA ILE A 34 20.13 -12.16 11.34
C ILE A 34 18.75 -12.81 11.25
N ALA A 35 17.70 -12.05 11.59
CA ALA A 35 16.33 -12.48 11.36
C ALA A 35 15.97 -12.35 9.88
N VAL A 36 15.49 -13.42 9.25
CA VAL A 36 14.86 -13.39 7.93
C VAL A 36 13.35 -13.55 8.17
N VAL A 37 12.65 -12.40 8.21
CA VAL A 37 11.22 -12.35 8.52
C VAL A 37 10.43 -12.63 7.27
N SER A 38 9.86 -13.83 7.15
CA SER A 38 9.17 -14.29 5.96
C SER A 38 7.67 -14.40 6.18
N ALA A 39 6.89 -13.80 5.29
CA ALA A 39 5.43 -13.96 5.26
C ALA A 39 4.97 -15.07 4.31
N HIS A 40 5.81 -16.10 4.07
CA HIS A 40 5.43 -17.26 3.26
C HIS A 40 4.09 -17.84 3.68
N SER A 41 3.22 -18.14 2.71
CA SER A 41 1.89 -18.68 2.94
C SER A 41 1.31 -19.26 1.64
N ASP A 42 0.64 -20.41 1.75
CA ASP A 42 -0.03 -21.06 0.62
C ASP A 42 -1.33 -20.37 0.19
N ILE A 43 -1.94 -19.57 1.09
CA ILE A 43 -3.21 -18.89 0.81
C ILE A 43 -3.04 -17.53 0.12
N VAL A 44 -1.84 -16.99 0.04
CA VAL A 44 -1.57 -15.68 -0.56
C VAL A 44 -0.76 -15.84 -1.85
N PRO A 45 -1.33 -15.58 -3.05
CA PRO A 45 -0.61 -15.75 -4.31
C PRO A 45 0.72 -14.98 -4.38
N GLY A 46 0.78 -13.82 -3.74
CA GLY A 46 2.01 -13.03 -3.61
C GLY A 46 3.07 -13.65 -2.68
N HIS A 47 2.71 -14.64 -1.88
CA HIS A 47 3.57 -15.21 -0.84
C HIS A 47 3.94 -16.69 -1.05
N MET A 48 3.29 -17.37 -1.99
CA MET A 48 3.46 -18.81 -2.19
C MET A 48 4.90 -19.24 -2.54
N ASN A 49 5.71 -18.35 -3.05
CA ASN A 49 7.12 -18.62 -3.42
C ASN A 49 8.13 -17.87 -2.54
N LEU A 50 7.69 -17.27 -1.43
CA LEU A 50 8.60 -16.57 -0.52
C LEU A 50 9.53 -17.51 0.26
N ASP A 51 9.22 -18.80 0.36
CA ASP A 51 10.11 -19.84 0.87
C ASP A 51 11.43 -19.84 0.09
N LYS A 52 11.38 -19.91 -1.25
CA LYS A 52 12.55 -19.90 -2.15
C LYS A 52 13.31 -18.59 -2.07
N LEU A 53 12.61 -17.47 -1.95
CA LEU A 53 13.24 -16.18 -1.78
C LEU A 53 13.93 -16.07 -0.41
N THR A 54 13.29 -16.59 0.65
CA THR A 54 13.86 -16.68 1.99
C THR A 54 15.16 -17.49 2.00
N ASP A 55 15.19 -18.63 1.32
CA ASP A 55 16.40 -19.45 1.18
C ASP A 55 17.51 -18.71 0.41
N ALA A 56 17.16 -17.97 -0.63
CA ALA A 56 18.12 -17.15 -1.35
C ALA A 56 18.72 -16.03 -0.47
N VAL A 57 17.89 -15.39 0.38
CA VAL A 57 18.34 -14.39 1.35
C VAL A 57 19.27 -15.03 2.39
N LYS A 58 18.90 -16.19 2.96
CA LYS A 58 19.74 -16.93 3.92
C LYS A 58 21.10 -17.25 3.33
N ALA A 59 21.12 -17.80 2.11
CA ALA A 59 22.36 -18.10 1.41
C ALA A 59 23.25 -16.85 1.19
N GLY A 60 22.63 -15.69 0.98
CA GLY A 60 23.36 -14.41 0.89
C GLY A 60 23.95 -13.97 2.22
N ILE A 61 23.25 -14.15 3.33
CA ILE A 61 23.71 -13.85 4.69
C ILE A 61 24.87 -14.76 5.07
N GLU A 62 24.74 -16.08 4.85
CA GLU A 62 25.78 -17.07 5.13
C GLU A 62 27.05 -16.78 4.35
N ALA A 63 26.94 -16.51 3.05
CA ALA A 63 28.08 -16.17 2.19
C ALA A 63 28.78 -14.86 2.64
N ALA A 64 28.06 -13.96 3.30
CA ALA A 64 28.59 -12.71 3.83
C ALA A 64 29.03 -12.81 5.31
N GLY A 65 29.00 -14.01 5.91
CA GLY A 65 29.53 -14.29 7.26
C GLY A 65 28.56 -14.01 8.40
N GLY A 66 27.26 -14.11 8.17
CA GLY A 66 26.21 -14.05 9.19
C GLY A 66 25.53 -15.39 9.42
N THR A 67 24.75 -15.53 10.49
CA THR A 67 23.94 -16.70 10.80
C THR A 67 22.47 -16.33 10.68
N PRO A 68 21.75 -16.83 9.65
CA PRO A 68 20.35 -16.50 9.39
C PRO A 68 19.38 -17.36 10.16
N PHE A 69 18.30 -16.76 10.66
CA PHE A 69 17.17 -17.43 11.29
C PHE A 69 15.87 -17.02 10.58
N MET A 70 15.12 -17.99 10.05
CA MET A 70 13.78 -17.69 9.51
C MET A 70 12.82 -17.42 10.67
N VAL A 71 12.12 -16.29 10.59
CA VAL A 71 11.08 -15.87 11.52
C VAL A 71 9.77 -15.73 10.75
N PRO A 72 8.68 -16.43 11.15
CA PRO A 72 7.42 -16.35 10.42
C PRO A 72 6.69 -15.02 10.70
N ALA A 73 6.01 -14.51 9.68
CA ALA A 73 5.04 -13.44 9.79
C ALA A 73 3.73 -13.85 9.12
N ILE A 74 2.62 -13.31 9.62
CA ILE A 74 1.30 -13.53 9.00
C ILE A 74 1.11 -12.65 7.76
N GLY A 75 0.15 -13.00 6.91
CA GLY A 75 -0.28 -12.19 5.78
C GLY A 75 -1.73 -12.44 5.43
N VAL A 76 -2.46 -11.38 5.09
CA VAL A 76 -3.82 -11.43 4.56
C VAL A 76 -3.76 -11.10 3.07
N CYS A 77 -4.41 -11.91 2.23
CA CYS A 77 -4.58 -11.60 0.81
C CYS A 77 -5.78 -10.68 0.63
N ASP A 78 -5.55 -9.42 0.29
CA ASP A 78 -6.62 -8.44 0.09
C ASP A 78 -7.58 -8.88 -1.03
N GLY A 79 -7.06 -9.45 -2.11
CA GLY A 79 -7.88 -9.94 -3.22
C GLY A 79 -8.86 -11.06 -2.81
N ILE A 80 -8.40 -12.03 -2.00
CA ILE A 80 -9.25 -13.12 -1.49
C ILE A 80 -10.21 -12.60 -0.41
N ALA A 81 -9.80 -11.62 0.38
CA ALA A 81 -10.63 -11.01 1.42
C ALA A 81 -11.64 -9.99 0.88
N MET A 82 -11.53 -9.56 -0.38
CA MET A 82 -12.36 -8.52 -1.00
C MET A 82 -13.84 -8.93 -1.07
N GLY A 83 -14.72 -7.97 -0.80
CA GLY A 83 -16.18 -8.16 -0.96
C GLY A 83 -16.88 -8.95 0.15
N HIS A 84 -16.21 -9.26 1.26
CA HIS A 84 -16.82 -9.90 2.43
C HIS A 84 -16.16 -9.43 3.74
N VAL A 85 -16.65 -9.93 4.88
CA VAL A 85 -16.19 -9.51 6.23
C VAL A 85 -14.68 -9.69 6.45
N GLY A 86 -14.03 -10.60 5.74
CA GLY A 86 -12.58 -10.84 5.79
C GLY A 86 -11.76 -9.58 5.49
N MET A 87 -12.28 -8.67 4.65
CA MET A 87 -11.58 -7.45 4.28
C MET A 87 -11.34 -6.49 5.45
N LYS A 88 -12.14 -6.57 6.50
CA LYS A 88 -11.95 -5.80 7.75
C LYS A 88 -10.66 -6.19 8.48
N TYR A 89 -10.17 -7.42 8.29
CA TYR A 89 -8.92 -7.89 8.89
C TYR A 89 -7.66 -7.43 8.16
N SER A 90 -7.79 -6.98 6.91
CA SER A 90 -6.65 -6.61 6.08
C SER A 90 -5.82 -5.48 6.71
N LEU A 91 -6.35 -4.25 6.84
CA LEU A 91 -5.59 -3.14 7.44
C LEU A 91 -5.24 -3.42 8.91
N ALA A 92 -6.15 -4.01 9.66
CA ALA A 92 -5.92 -4.35 11.06
C ALA A 92 -4.74 -5.34 11.24
N SER A 93 -4.43 -6.18 10.25
CA SER A 93 -3.28 -7.08 10.27
C SER A 93 -1.94 -6.36 10.19
N ARG A 94 -1.88 -5.14 9.62
CA ARG A 94 -0.65 -4.33 9.53
C ARG A 94 -0.02 -4.11 10.92
N GLU A 95 -0.85 -3.79 11.90
CA GLU A 95 -0.43 -3.56 13.28
C GLU A 95 0.04 -4.86 13.94
N LEU A 96 -0.71 -5.97 13.77
CA LEU A 96 -0.29 -7.28 14.29
C LEU A 96 1.04 -7.74 13.70
N ILE A 97 1.28 -7.47 12.42
CA ILE A 97 2.55 -7.79 11.76
C ILE A 97 3.66 -6.97 12.40
N CYS A 98 3.47 -5.67 12.56
CA CYS A 98 4.45 -4.79 13.19
C CYS A 98 4.81 -5.29 14.60
N ASP A 99 3.82 -5.51 15.45
CA ASP A 99 4.00 -5.94 16.84
C ASP A 99 4.63 -7.34 16.93
N SER A 100 4.24 -8.28 16.05
CA SER A 100 4.79 -9.64 16.07
C SER A 100 6.26 -9.67 15.63
N VAL A 101 6.62 -8.88 14.60
CA VAL A 101 8.01 -8.77 14.13
C VAL A 101 8.90 -8.15 15.22
N GLU A 102 8.45 -7.05 15.83
CA GLU A 102 9.14 -6.44 16.95
C GLU A 102 9.34 -7.44 18.09
N THR A 103 8.26 -8.15 18.48
CA THR A 103 8.30 -9.13 19.58
C THR A 103 9.33 -10.22 19.32
N MET A 104 9.32 -10.83 18.13
CA MET A 104 10.27 -11.89 17.77
C MET A 104 11.71 -11.39 17.72
N PHE A 105 11.93 -10.24 17.12
CA PHE A 105 13.26 -9.66 16.98
C PHE A 105 13.86 -9.30 18.34
N MET A 106 13.11 -8.58 19.17
CA MET A 106 13.57 -8.08 20.46
C MET A 106 13.75 -9.19 21.48
N ALA A 107 12.86 -10.18 21.51
CA ALA A 107 12.97 -11.32 22.43
C ALA A 107 14.19 -12.21 22.15
N HIS A 108 14.59 -12.37 20.89
CA HIS A 108 15.70 -13.24 20.49
C HIS A 108 16.99 -12.48 20.20
N GLN A 109 17.01 -11.14 20.36
CA GLN A 109 18.19 -10.28 20.32
C GLN A 109 18.98 -10.37 19.01
N PHE A 110 18.30 -10.38 17.86
CA PHE A 110 18.95 -10.34 16.55
C PHE A 110 19.73 -9.04 16.31
N ASP A 111 20.76 -9.10 15.47
CA ASP A 111 21.63 -7.96 15.14
C ASP A 111 21.10 -7.12 13.95
N GLY A 112 20.28 -7.73 13.10
CA GLY A 112 19.64 -7.10 11.96
C GLY A 112 18.56 -8.00 11.35
N CYS A 113 17.80 -7.48 10.41
CA CYS A 113 16.77 -8.27 9.75
C CYS A 113 16.66 -8.03 8.24
N VAL A 114 16.31 -9.09 7.50
CA VAL A 114 15.78 -8.98 6.15
C VAL A 114 14.30 -9.28 6.21
N LEU A 115 13.49 -8.34 5.74
CA LEU A 115 12.04 -8.43 5.71
C LEU A 115 11.60 -8.94 4.34
N VAL A 116 10.86 -10.05 4.31
CA VAL A 116 10.44 -10.73 3.07
C VAL A 116 8.90 -10.71 2.97
N PRO A 117 8.30 -9.53 2.71
CA PRO A 117 6.88 -9.36 2.46
C PRO A 117 6.56 -9.45 0.96
N ASN A 118 5.28 -9.31 0.60
CA ASN A 118 4.92 -8.94 -0.77
C ASN A 118 3.55 -8.28 -0.91
N CYS A 119 2.57 -8.57 -0.06
CA CYS A 119 1.20 -8.10 -0.22
C CYS A 119 0.92 -6.81 0.58
N ASP A 120 -0.25 -6.24 0.38
CA ASP A 120 -0.67 -4.86 0.64
C ASP A 120 -0.32 -4.31 2.03
N LYS A 121 -0.62 -5.06 3.09
CA LYS A 121 -0.47 -4.59 4.49
C LYS A 121 0.76 -5.18 5.16
N ILE A 122 1.34 -6.22 4.56
CA ILE A 122 2.52 -6.90 5.07
C ILE A 122 3.76 -6.03 4.87
N VAL A 123 3.88 -5.42 3.68
CA VAL A 123 5.01 -4.51 3.36
C VAL A 123 5.08 -3.37 4.36
N PRO A 124 4.05 -2.52 4.53
CA PRO A 124 4.12 -1.42 5.48
C PRO A 124 4.22 -1.90 6.93
N GLY A 125 3.56 -3.00 7.33
CA GLY A 125 3.65 -3.53 8.68
C GLY A 125 5.07 -3.95 9.06
N MET A 126 5.80 -4.60 8.15
CA MET A 126 7.20 -4.96 8.37
C MET A 126 8.13 -3.74 8.39
N VAL A 127 7.89 -2.74 7.52
CA VAL A 127 8.68 -1.49 7.52
C VAL A 127 8.44 -0.71 8.82
N MET A 128 7.20 -0.63 9.29
CA MET A 128 6.86 -0.03 10.59
C MET A 128 7.66 -0.68 11.72
N ALA A 129 7.73 -2.02 11.76
CA ALA A 129 8.52 -2.73 12.75
C ALA A 129 10.01 -2.37 12.68
N ALA A 130 10.60 -2.32 11.49
CA ALA A 130 12.01 -1.98 11.32
C ALA A 130 12.34 -0.57 11.84
N VAL A 131 11.51 0.43 11.52
CA VAL A 131 11.74 1.81 11.98
C VAL A 131 11.42 1.99 13.46
N ARG A 132 10.41 1.28 14.00
CA ARG A 132 10.09 1.28 15.44
C ARG A 132 11.28 0.75 16.26
N MET A 133 11.81 -0.41 15.88
CA MET A 133 12.96 -1.02 16.52
C MET A 133 14.26 -0.25 16.29
N ASN A 134 14.35 0.51 15.22
CA ASN A 134 15.53 1.22 14.73
C ASN A 134 16.78 0.33 14.69
N VAL A 135 16.71 -0.73 13.90
CA VAL A 135 17.77 -1.72 13.71
C VAL A 135 18.21 -1.75 12.24
N PRO A 136 19.40 -2.33 11.93
CA PRO A 136 19.75 -2.62 10.55
C PRO A 136 18.69 -3.49 9.90
N ALA A 137 18.13 -3.02 8.77
CA ALA A 137 17.04 -3.70 8.09
C ALA A 137 17.12 -3.53 6.56
N VAL A 138 16.73 -4.56 5.83
CA VAL A 138 16.60 -4.55 4.36
C VAL A 138 15.28 -5.19 3.97
N VAL A 139 14.50 -4.53 3.11
CA VAL A 139 13.28 -5.12 2.52
C VAL A 139 13.64 -5.86 1.24
N CYS A 140 13.17 -7.09 1.11
CA CYS A 140 13.31 -7.93 -0.08
C CYS A 140 11.95 -8.54 -0.43
N SER A 141 11.13 -7.81 -1.18
CA SER A 141 9.76 -8.21 -1.50
C SER A 141 9.70 -9.35 -2.52
N GLY A 142 8.57 -10.07 -2.53
CA GLY A 142 8.36 -11.20 -3.44
C GLY A 142 8.26 -10.82 -4.92
N GLY A 143 7.91 -9.58 -5.24
CA GLY A 143 7.76 -9.04 -6.59
C GLY A 143 6.37 -9.21 -7.19
N PRO A 144 6.06 -8.48 -8.29
CA PRO A 144 4.79 -8.54 -8.97
C PRO A 144 4.61 -9.84 -9.78
N MET A 145 3.35 -10.26 -9.96
CA MET A 145 3.02 -11.30 -10.93
C MET A 145 3.12 -10.76 -12.37
N LEU A 146 3.13 -11.66 -13.33
CA LEU A 146 3.00 -11.33 -14.74
C LEU A 146 1.57 -10.83 -15.02
N ALA A 147 1.40 -10.02 -16.07
CA ALA A 147 0.07 -9.68 -16.56
C ALA A 147 -0.64 -10.92 -17.10
N GLY A 148 -1.95 -10.99 -16.90
CA GLY A 148 -2.79 -12.00 -17.54
C GLY A 148 -3.10 -11.64 -18.99
N THR A 149 -3.83 -12.51 -19.68
CA THR A 149 -4.28 -12.26 -21.05
C THR A 149 -5.76 -12.59 -21.19
N TYR A 150 -6.53 -11.64 -21.71
CA TYR A 150 -7.97 -11.82 -22.00
C TYR A 150 -8.34 -11.07 -23.27
N ASP A 151 -9.02 -11.72 -24.20
CA ASP A 151 -9.35 -11.21 -25.54
C ASP A 151 -8.11 -10.62 -26.28
N GLY A 152 -6.94 -11.28 -26.14
CA GLY A 152 -5.69 -10.86 -26.78
C GLY A 152 -5.02 -9.62 -26.18
N GLN A 153 -5.54 -9.10 -25.05
CA GLN A 153 -4.98 -7.96 -24.34
C GLN A 153 -4.39 -8.37 -23.00
N GLU A 154 -3.35 -7.65 -22.57
CA GLU A 154 -2.83 -7.79 -21.21
C GLU A 154 -3.85 -7.25 -20.21
N VAL A 155 -4.06 -8.00 -19.13
CA VAL A 155 -5.03 -7.69 -18.08
C VAL A 155 -4.45 -7.95 -16.69
N SER A 156 -5.15 -7.42 -15.69
CA SER A 156 -4.86 -7.62 -14.28
C SER A 156 -6.13 -7.94 -13.51
N LEU A 157 -6.02 -8.19 -12.21
CA LEU A 157 -7.15 -8.52 -11.34
C LEU A 157 -8.31 -7.53 -11.42
N SER A 158 -8.06 -6.24 -11.70
CA SER A 158 -9.14 -5.25 -11.88
C SER A 158 -10.10 -5.62 -13.01
N LYS A 159 -9.56 -6.23 -14.09
CA LYS A 159 -10.39 -6.69 -15.22
C LYS A 159 -11.37 -7.77 -14.80
N MET A 160 -10.99 -8.65 -13.87
CA MET A 160 -11.89 -9.67 -13.34
C MET A 160 -13.11 -9.06 -12.63
N PHE A 161 -12.87 -8.04 -11.80
CA PHE A 161 -13.97 -7.34 -11.12
C PHE A 161 -14.89 -6.58 -12.10
N GLU A 162 -14.32 -5.95 -13.14
CA GLU A 162 -15.09 -5.34 -14.23
C GLU A 162 -15.92 -6.39 -15.00
N ALA A 163 -15.34 -7.58 -15.26
CA ALA A 163 -16.03 -8.68 -15.93
C ALA A 163 -17.23 -9.19 -15.14
N VAL A 164 -17.13 -9.25 -13.80
CA VAL A 164 -18.29 -9.57 -12.94
C VAL A 164 -19.41 -8.55 -13.11
N GLY A 165 -19.08 -7.24 -13.14
CA GLY A 165 -20.07 -6.18 -13.42
C GLY A 165 -20.73 -6.33 -14.78
N SER A 166 -19.93 -6.58 -15.83
CA SER A 166 -20.41 -6.78 -17.20
C SER A 166 -21.30 -8.04 -17.33
N TYR A 167 -20.95 -9.12 -16.64
CA TYR A 167 -21.78 -10.33 -16.60
C TYR A 167 -23.13 -10.07 -15.93
N LYS A 168 -23.13 -9.39 -14.78
CA LYS A 168 -24.38 -9.02 -14.09
C LYS A 168 -25.26 -8.07 -14.89
N ALA A 169 -24.65 -7.22 -15.73
CA ALA A 169 -25.36 -6.36 -16.68
C ALA A 169 -25.82 -7.11 -17.96
N GLY A 170 -25.52 -8.40 -18.11
CA GLY A 170 -25.86 -9.19 -19.29
C GLY A 170 -25.04 -8.87 -20.55
N MET A 171 -23.90 -8.20 -20.41
CA MET A 171 -23.06 -7.78 -21.53
C MET A 171 -22.06 -8.86 -21.97
N ILE A 172 -21.73 -9.82 -21.11
CA ILE A 172 -20.88 -10.97 -21.44
C ILE A 172 -21.53 -12.27 -20.95
N SER A 173 -21.19 -13.40 -21.61
CA SER A 173 -21.66 -14.72 -21.22
C SER A 173 -20.89 -15.28 -20.01
N GLU A 174 -21.43 -16.34 -19.38
CA GLU A 174 -20.76 -17.08 -18.32
C GLU A 174 -19.42 -17.68 -18.80
N GLU A 175 -19.39 -18.20 -20.03
CA GLU A 175 -18.17 -18.74 -20.65
C GLU A 175 -17.06 -17.68 -20.74
N LYS A 176 -17.38 -16.44 -21.11
CA LYS A 176 -16.44 -15.32 -21.15
C LYS A 176 -15.99 -14.91 -19.76
N LEU A 177 -16.85 -14.96 -18.77
CA LEU A 177 -16.49 -14.70 -17.37
C LEU A 177 -15.50 -15.76 -16.88
N GLU A 178 -15.75 -17.06 -17.15
CA GLU A 178 -14.85 -18.15 -16.78
C GLU A 178 -13.49 -18.05 -17.52
N GLU A 179 -13.47 -17.70 -18.80
CA GLU A 179 -12.22 -17.42 -19.53
C GLU A 179 -11.40 -16.35 -18.83
N CYS A 180 -12.03 -15.24 -18.42
CA CYS A 180 -11.39 -14.17 -17.68
C CYS A 180 -10.87 -14.66 -16.32
N THR A 181 -11.67 -15.46 -15.59
CA THR A 181 -11.33 -16.02 -14.28
C THR A 181 -10.04 -16.83 -14.33
N HIS A 182 -9.87 -17.67 -15.35
CA HIS A 182 -8.69 -18.53 -15.48
C HIS A 182 -7.42 -17.78 -15.93
N ASN A 183 -7.55 -16.63 -16.59
CA ASN A 183 -6.41 -16.02 -17.27
C ASN A 183 -5.92 -14.70 -16.67
N CYS A 184 -6.67 -14.06 -15.77
CA CYS A 184 -6.30 -12.74 -15.21
C CYS A 184 -5.08 -12.75 -14.28
N CYS A 185 -4.82 -13.87 -13.59
CA CYS A 185 -3.75 -14.00 -12.59
C CYS A 185 -2.86 -15.21 -12.89
N PRO A 186 -1.90 -15.11 -13.85
CA PRO A 186 -1.24 -16.29 -14.42
C PRO A 186 -0.04 -16.82 -13.63
N SER A 187 0.45 -16.11 -12.61
CA SER A 187 1.67 -16.50 -11.89
C SER A 187 1.63 -16.13 -10.41
N CYS A 188 2.63 -16.63 -9.66
CA CYS A 188 2.89 -16.10 -8.32
C CYS A 188 3.31 -14.64 -8.37
N GLY A 189 3.19 -13.94 -7.25
CA GLY A 189 3.53 -12.53 -7.10
C GLY A 189 2.37 -11.69 -6.57
N SER A 190 2.64 -10.44 -6.22
CA SER A 190 1.60 -9.44 -5.99
C SER A 190 0.89 -9.09 -7.30
N CYS A 191 -0.17 -8.30 -7.24
CA CYS A 191 -0.92 -7.92 -8.46
C CYS A 191 0.00 -7.37 -9.57
N SER A 192 -0.40 -7.49 -10.85
CA SER A 192 0.40 -6.99 -11.98
C SER A 192 0.24 -5.50 -12.27
N GLY A 193 -0.72 -4.80 -11.64
CA GLY A 193 -0.91 -3.34 -11.76
C GLY A 193 -0.28 -2.56 -10.60
N MET A 194 -0.33 -1.21 -10.67
CA MET A 194 0.13 -0.30 -9.62
C MET A 194 -0.93 -0.18 -8.52
N TYR A 195 -1.21 -1.30 -7.86
CA TYR A 195 -2.09 -1.41 -6.71
C TYR A 195 -1.26 -1.27 -5.42
N THR A 196 -1.86 -1.45 -4.26
CA THR A 196 -1.23 -1.13 -2.98
C THR A 196 0.07 -1.91 -2.74
N ALA A 197 0.10 -3.22 -3.01
CA ALA A 197 1.30 -4.05 -2.83
C ALA A 197 2.48 -3.51 -3.63
N ASN A 198 2.29 -3.29 -4.94
CA ASN A 198 3.35 -2.80 -5.82
C ASN A 198 3.71 -1.35 -5.52
N SER A 199 2.75 -0.51 -5.15
CA SER A 199 3.01 0.85 -4.69
C SER A 199 3.99 0.82 -3.51
N MET A 200 3.70 0.06 -2.45
CA MET A 200 4.57 -0.02 -1.29
C MET A 200 5.91 -0.68 -1.57
N ASN A 201 5.95 -1.72 -2.44
CA ASN A 201 7.20 -2.35 -2.87
C ASN A 201 8.11 -1.38 -3.63
N CYS A 202 7.55 -0.53 -4.50
CA CYS A 202 8.25 0.53 -5.21
C CYS A 202 8.70 1.65 -4.27
N LEU A 203 7.86 2.04 -3.31
CA LEU A 203 8.19 3.08 -2.34
C LEU A 203 9.26 2.63 -1.34
N CYS A 204 9.35 1.34 -0.98
CA CYS A 204 10.49 0.82 -0.22
C CYS A 204 11.82 1.02 -0.96
N GLU A 205 11.81 0.91 -2.29
CA GLU A 205 12.98 1.19 -3.13
C GLU A 205 13.26 2.70 -3.19
N ALA A 206 12.22 3.52 -3.39
CA ALA A 206 12.33 4.97 -3.47
C ALA A 206 12.84 5.62 -2.16
N ILE A 207 12.40 5.10 -1.01
CA ILE A 207 12.85 5.56 0.32
C ILE A 207 14.26 5.06 0.67
N GLY A 208 14.75 4.03 -0.02
CA GLY A 208 16.10 3.49 0.14
C GLY A 208 16.23 2.27 1.03
N ILE A 209 15.12 1.73 1.61
CA ILE A 209 15.14 0.55 2.50
C ILE A 209 15.15 -0.80 1.74
N ALA A 210 15.07 -0.76 0.41
CA ALA A 210 15.13 -1.91 -0.47
C ALA A 210 16.14 -1.71 -1.60
N LEU A 211 16.67 -2.80 -2.16
CA LEU A 211 17.59 -2.76 -3.29
C LEU A 211 16.88 -2.35 -4.59
N PRO A 212 17.59 -1.69 -5.54
CA PRO A 212 17.08 -1.43 -6.88
C PRO A 212 16.54 -2.69 -7.58
N GLY A 213 15.31 -2.59 -8.08
CA GLY A 213 14.55 -3.69 -8.68
C GLY A 213 13.62 -4.42 -7.71
N ASN A 214 13.62 -4.04 -6.44
CA ASN A 214 12.74 -4.66 -5.43
C ASN A 214 11.26 -4.57 -5.81
N GLY A 215 10.78 -3.39 -6.22
CA GLY A 215 9.38 -3.17 -6.55
C GLY A 215 8.96 -3.74 -7.91
N THR A 216 9.88 -3.95 -8.84
CA THR A 216 9.52 -4.15 -10.25
C THR A 216 9.95 -5.47 -10.88
N VAL A 217 11.03 -6.11 -10.40
CA VAL A 217 11.44 -7.44 -10.92
C VAL A 217 10.31 -8.44 -10.69
N PRO A 218 9.76 -9.09 -11.75
CA PRO A 218 8.68 -10.05 -11.58
C PRO A 218 9.06 -11.23 -10.65
N ALA A 219 8.07 -11.71 -9.89
CA ALA A 219 8.25 -12.80 -8.92
C ALA A 219 8.75 -14.10 -9.59
N ALA A 220 8.28 -14.39 -10.80
CA ALA A 220 8.64 -15.59 -11.56
C ALA A 220 10.05 -15.54 -12.18
N TYR A 221 10.75 -14.40 -12.17
CA TYR A 221 12.07 -14.28 -12.80
C TYR A 221 13.19 -14.74 -11.87
N SER A 222 14.17 -15.47 -12.42
CA SER A 222 15.37 -15.88 -11.67
C SER A 222 16.13 -14.71 -11.05
N LYS A 223 16.03 -13.52 -11.63
CA LYS A 223 16.59 -12.28 -11.09
C LYS A 223 16.03 -11.93 -9.71
N ARG A 224 14.80 -12.36 -9.37
CA ARG A 224 14.22 -12.20 -8.03
C ARG A 224 15.03 -12.96 -6.97
N LEU A 225 15.48 -14.18 -7.25
CA LEU A 225 16.34 -14.94 -6.36
C LEU A 225 17.75 -14.34 -6.23
N GLN A 226 18.29 -13.77 -7.33
CA GLN A 226 19.55 -13.04 -7.28
C GLN A 226 19.44 -11.79 -6.37
N LEU A 227 18.29 -11.10 -6.43
CA LEU A 227 18.00 -9.96 -5.55
C LEU A 227 17.97 -10.40 -4.07
N GLY A 228 17.37 -11.56 -3.76
CA GLY A 228 17.37 -12.15 -2.43
C GLY A 228 18.79 -12.38 -1.90
N ARG A 229 19.68 -12.99 -2.70
CA ARG A 229 21.09 -13.16 -2.30
C ARG A 229 21.79 -11.83 -2.04
N ARG A 230 21.54 -10.82 -2.87
CA ARG A 230 22.10 -9.49 -2.69
C ARG A 230 21.55 -8.79 -1.44
N ALA A 231 20.27 -8.98 -1.12
CA ALA A 231 19.65 -8.45 0.10
C ALA A 231 20.29 -9.07 1.36
N GLY A 232 20.59 -10.38 1.31
CA GLY A 232 21.34 -11.07 2.36
C GLY A 232 22.77 -10.51 2.55
N ALA A 233 23.45 -10.18 1.48
CA ALA A 233 24.76 -9.52 1.57
C ALA A 233 24.65 -8.07 2.07
N ALA A 234 23.62 -7.33 1.63
CA ALA A 234 23.39 -5.94 2.02
C ALA A 234 23.12 -5.78 3.52
N ILE A 235 22.29 -6.65 4.12
CA ILE A 235 22.05 -6.57 5.58
C ILE A 235 23.33 -6.75 6.38
N MET A 236 24.26 -7.59 5.93
CA MET A 236 25.55 -7.77 6.62
C MET A 236 26.42 -6.51 6.58
N GLU A 237 26.37 -5.75 5.48
CA GLU A 237 27.03 -4.44 5.41
C GLU A 237 26.35 -3.40 6.34
N MET A 238 25.00 -3.39 6.39
CA MET A 238 24.25 -2.51 7.31
C MET A 238 24.63 -2.80 8.76
N VAL A 239 24.71 -4.07 9.16
CA VAL A 239 25.12 -4.48 10.51
C VAL A 239 26.56 -4.05 10.80
N ARG A 240 27.52 -4.31 9.88
CA ARG A 240 28.93 -3.91 10.08
C ARG A 240 29.12 -2.42 10.22
N LYS A 241 28.36 -1.62 9.47
CA LYS A 241 28.42 -0.16 9.48
C LYS A 241 27.51 0.47 10.53
N ASN A 242 26.71 -0.35 11.22
CA ASN A 242 25.67 0.08 12.17
C ASN A 242 24.71 1.12 11.55
N ILE A 243 24.30 0.89 10.28
CA ILE A 243 23.29 1.72 9.61
C ILE A 243 21.93 1.15 9.93
N CYS A 244 21.13 1.88 10.70
CA CYS A 244 19.82 1.47 11.18
C CYS A 244 18.70 2.02 10.27
N ALA A 245 17.48 1.52 10.48
CA ALA A 245 16.34 1.88 9.65
C ALA A 245 16.04 3.39 9.62
N ARG A 246 16.21 4.11 10.75
CA ARG A 246 15.97 5.57 10.82
C ARG A 246 17.11 6.41 10.22
N ASP A 247 18.27 5.84 9.98
CA ASP A 247 19.33 6.53 9.23
C ASP A 247 18.92 6.64 7.75
N ILE A 248 18.16 5.64 7.25
CA ILE A 248 17.65 5.59 5.88
C ILE A 248 16.27 6.26 5.78
N ILE A 249 15.33 5.88 6.66
CA ILE A 249 13.96 6.40 6.68
C ILE A 249 13.89 7.62 7.60
N ASN A 250 13.96 8.79 6.99
CA ASN A 250 13.95 10.11 7.63
C ASN A 250 13.13 11.09 6.78
N GLU A 251 13.02 12.35 7.18
CA GLU A 251 12.23 13.36 6.48
C GLU A 251 12.60 13.49 5.00
N ARG A 252 13.92 13.50 4.68
CA ARG A 252 14.41 13.66 3.30
C ARG A 252 14.01 12.48 2.41
N SER A 253 14.21 11.25 2.90
CA SER A 253 13.87 10.03 2.14
C SER A 253 12.36 9.81 2.04
N ILE A 254 11.57 10.23 3.04
CA ILE A 254 10.10 10.24 2.95
C ILE A 254 9.63 11.20 1.87
N ARG A 255 10.22 12.40 1.75
CA ARG A 255 9.94 13.33 0.64
C ARG A 255 10.27 12.72 -0.72
N ASN A 256 11.39 11.99 -0.85
CA ASN A 256 11.73 11.23 -2.06
C ASN A 256 10.68 10.16 -2.39
N ALA A 257 10.22 9.42 -1.37
CA ALA A 257 9.16 8.43 -1.55
C ALA A 257 7.85 9.07 -2.01
N LEU A 258 7.43 10.18 -1.39
CA LEU A 258 6.23 10.94 -1.80
C LEU A 258 6.35 11.47 -3.23
N THR A 259 7.53 11.95 -3.63
CA THR A 259 7.78 12.39 -5.02
C THR A 259 7.63 11.23 -6.01
N CYS A 260 8.20 10.07 -5.70
CA CYS A 260 8.02 8.87 -6.53
C CYS A 260 6.56 8.38 -6.54
N ASP A 261 5.85 8.45 -5.40
CA ASP A 261 4.43 8.12 -5.27
C ASP A 261 3.58 8.94 -6.25
N MET A 262 3.81 10.26 -6.29
CA MET A 262 3.11 11.19 -7.19
C MET A 262 3.45 10.93 -8.66
N ALA A 263 4.71 10.67 -8.98
CA ALA A 263 5.16 10.40 -10.34
C ALA A 263 4.63 9.07 -10.89
N LEU A 264 4.55 8.04 -10.05
CA LEU A 264 4.02 6.72 -10.40
C LEU A 264 2.49 6.67 -10.46
N GLY A 265 1.79 7.59 -9.77
CA GLY A 265 0.35 7.51 -9.58
C GLY A 265 -0.05 6.25 -8.81
N CYS A 266 0.53 6.07 -7.64
CA CYS A 266 0.33 4.91 -6.78
C CYS A 266 -1.12 4.78 -6.24
N SER A 267 -1.34 3.78 -5.39
CA SER A 267 -2.61 3.58 -4.69
C SER A 267 -2.83 4.65 -3.63
N THR A 268 -4.07 5.09 -3.42
CA THR A 268 -4.45 5.98 -2.31
C THR A 268 -4.08 5.42 -0.93
N ASN A 269 -3.93 4.10 -0.81
CA ASN A 269 -3.48 3.45 0.42
C ASN A 269 -2.05 3.86 0.85
N THR A 270 -1.20 4.35 -0.08
CA THR A 270 0.14 4.85 0.26
C THR A 270 0.08 6.00 1.24
N VAL A 271 -0.97 6.84 1.17
CA VAL A 271 -1.19 7.93 2.13
C VAL A 271 -1.25 7.39 3.56
N LEU A 272 -2.08 6.37 3.82
CA LEU A 272 -2.16 5.73 5.14
C LEU A 272 -0.83 5.10 5.56
N HIS A 273 -0.16 4.42 4.63
CA HIS A 273 1.02 3.63 4.98
C HIS A 273 2.26 4.49 5.17
N LEU A 274 2.44 5.56 4.39
CA LEU A 274 3.54 6.50 4.58
C LEU A 274 3.36 7.31 5.87
N LEU A 275 2.12 7.72 6.21
CA LEU A 275 1.83 8.34 7.50
C LEU A 275 2.15 7.39 8.67
N ALA A 276 1.78 6.11 8.58
CA ALA A 276 2.08 5.13 9.61
C ALA A 276 3.59 4.85 9.76
N ILE A 277 4.32 4.74 8.66
CA ILE A 277 5.78 4.58 8.67
C ILE A 277 6.46 5.82 9.27
N ALA A 278 6.01 7.02 8.87
CA ALA A 278 6.51 8.28 9.41
C ALA A 278 6.25 8.41 10.91
N HIS A 279 5.05 8.00 11.36
CA HIS A 279 4.70 7.94 12.78
C HIS A 279 5.69 7.07 13.56
N GLU A 280 5.96 5.85 13.12
CA GLU A 280 6.91 4.93 13.76
C GLU A 280 8.36 5.43 13.69
N ALA A 281 8.70 6.16 12.64
CA ALA A 281 10.02 6.79 12.51
C ALA A 281 10.19 8.04 13.38
N GLY A 282 9.10 8.60 13.91
CA GLY A 282 9.11 9.88 14.63
C GLY A 282 9.30 11.08 13.70
N VAL A 283 8.93 10.95 12.41
CA VAL A 283 9.03 12.01 11.40
C VAL A 283 7.66 12.68 11.25
N PRO A 284 7.57 14.01 11.44
CA PRO A 284 6.31 14.72 11.27
C PRO A 284 5.93 14.79 9.78
N VAL A 285 4.83 14.16 9.41
CA VAL A 285 4.23 14.20 8.08
C VAL A 285 2.73 14.42 8.24
N ASP A 286 2.20 15.37 7.49
CA ASP A 286 0.76 15.66 7.42
C ASP A 286 0.24 15.53 5.98
N LEU A 287 -1.08 15.59 5.83
CA LEU A 287 -1.72 15.49 4.52
C LEU A 287 -1.41 16.69 3.60
N ALA A 288 -1.06 17.87 4.16
CA ALA A 288 -0.72 19.04 3.37
C ALA A 288 0.58 18.84 2.58
N LEU A 289 1.55 18.09 3.16
CA LEU A 289 2.79 17.74 2.49
C LEU A 289 2.54 16.93 1.20
N PHE A 290 1.53 16.04 1.19
CA PHE A 290 1.18 15.28 -0.02
C PHE A 290 0.78 16.22 -1.16
N ASN A 291 -0.04 17.24 -0.90
CA ASN A 291 -0.43 18.21 -1.92
C ASN A 291 0.72 19.14 -2.32
N GLU A 292 1.57 19.55 -1.38
CA GLU A 292 2.77 20.34 -1.71
C GLU A 292 3.66 19.61 -2.73
N ILE A 293 3.92 18.32 -2.49
CA ILE A 293 4.74 17.49 -3.37
C ILE A 293 3.99 17.19 -4.67
N SER A 294 2.70 16.85 -4.61
CA SER A 294 1.87 16.57 -5.78
C SER A 294 1.83 17.76 -6.76
N ALA A 295 1.74 18.99 -6.24
CA ALA A 295 1.71 20.20 -7.07
C ALA A 295 3.00 20.44 -7.89
N LYS A 296 4.14 19.91 -7.42
CA LYS A 296 5.47 20.11 -8.02
C LYS A 296 5.96 18.91 -8.83
N THR A 297 5.33 17.74 -8.65
CA THR A 297 5.80 16.48 -9.22
C THR A 297 4.92 16.08 -10.41
N PRO A 298 5.45 15.98 -11.60
CA PRO A 298 4.69 15.51 -12.75
C PRO A 298 4.36 14.02 -12.64
N ASN A 299 3.18 13.61 -13.13
CA ASN A 299 2.83 12.20 -13.25
C ASN A 299 3.46 11.59 -14.51
N LEU A 300 4.35 10.64 -14.32
CA LEU A 300 5.16 10.03 -15.38
C LEU A 300 4.67 8.66 -15.83
N CYS A 301 3.82 7.99 -15.02
CA CYS A 301 3.40 6.62 -15.29
C CYS A 301 1.87 6.48 -15.22
N HIS A 302 1.31 5.78 -16.20
CA HIS A 302 -0.08 5.35 -16.23
C HIS A 302 -0.16 3.82 -16.28
N LEU A 303 0.14 3.18 -15.14
CA LEU A 303 -0.02 1.73 -15.00
C LEU A 303 -1.47 1.38 -14.66
N ALA A 304 -1.87 0.15 -14.94
CA ALA A 304 -3.19 -0.36 -14.56
C ALA A 304 -3.49 -0.05 -13.07
N PRO A 305 -4.69 0.50 -12.73
CA PRO A 305 -5.89 0.71 -13.55
C PRO A 305 -5.93 2.05 -14.31
N ALA A 306 -4.97 2.96 -14.13
CA ALA A 306 -4.98 4.28 -14.75
C ALA A 306 -4.64 4.23 -16.26
N GLY A 307 -3.96 3.17 -16.71
CA GLY A 307 -3.58 2.97 -18.11
C GLY A 307 -3.37 1.50 -18.46
N PRO A 308 -2.92 1.20 -19.68
CA PRO A 308 -2.78 -0.18 -20.16
C PRO A 308 -1.48 -0.86 -19.74
N THR A 309 -0.49 -0.13 -19.25
CA THR A 309 0.81 -0.68 -18.84
C THR A 309 0.73 -1.42 -17.51
N HIS A 310 1.59 -2.45 -17.36
CA HIS A 310 1.67 -3.30 -16.18
C HIS A 310 3.06 -3.24 -15.53
N MET A 311 3.24 -3.89 -14.38
CA MET A 311 4.51 -3.88 -13.65
C MET A 311 5.69 -4.48 -14.44
N PRO A 312 5.52 -5.54 -15.27
CA PRO A 312 6.58 -6.01 -16.14
C PRO A 312 7.08 -4.97 -17.14
N ASP A 313 6.18 -4.09 -17.64
CA ASP A 313 6.56 -3.00 -18.56
C ASP A 313 7.39 -1.95 -17.84
N LEU A 314 6.99 -1.59 -16.61
CA LEU A 314 7.76 -0.68 -15.77
C LEU A 314 9.16 -1.24 -15.49
N TYR A 315 9.26 -2.55 -15.20
CA TYR A 315 10.55 -3.23 -15.04
C TYR A 315 11.39 -3.15 -16.32
N ALA A 316 10.81 -3.45 -17.47
CA ALA A 316 11.50 -3.39 -18.76
C ALA A 316 11.95 -1.96 -19.13
N ALA A 317 11.22 -0.94 -18.67
CA ALA A 317 11.57 0.47 -18.85
C ALA A 317 12.74 0.96 -17.98
N GLY A 318 13.18 0.13 -17.01
CA GLY A 318 14.26 0.46 -16.08
C GLY A 318 13.84 0.58 -14.61
N GLY A 319 12.56 0.38 -14.32
CA GLY A 319 12.00 0.33 -12.96
C GLY A 319 12.09 1.66 -12.22
N ILE A 320 12.08 1.58 -10.90
CA ILE A 320 12.13 2.77 -10.03
C ILE A 320 13.40 3.61 -10.22
N PRO A 321 14.60 3.03 -10.44
CA PRO A 321 15.77 3.83 -10.75
C PRO A 321 15.60 4.72 -11.99
N ALA A 322 14.86 4.26 -13.03
CA ALA A 322 14.60 5.08 -14.21
C ALA A 322 13.60 6.21 -13.91
N VAL A 323 12.58 5.97 -13.08
CA VAL A 323 11.67 7.03 -12.61
C VAL A 323 12.44 8.07 -11.79
N GLN A 324 13.30 7.63 -10.86
CA GLN A 324 14.15 8.53 -10.09
C GLN A 324 15.12 9.32 -10.95
N ALA A 325 15.69 8.70 -12.00
CA ALA A 325 16.57 9.39 -12.95
C ALA A 325 15.83 10.48 -13.75
N GLU A 326 14.56 10.24 -14.13
CA GLU A 326 13.72 11.28 -14.74
C GLU A 326 13.46 12.43 -13.76
N LEU A 327 13.05 12.14 -12.54
CA LEU A 327 12.75 13.15 -11.50
C LEU A 327 14.00 13.98 -11.12
N ALA A 328 15.17 13.35 -11.10
CA ALA A 328 16.44 14.01 -10.80
C ALA A 328 16.81 15.08 -11.81
N LYS A 329 16.38 15.00 -13.07
CA LYS A 329 16.63 16.02 -14.10
C LYS A 329 16.06 17.40 -13.72
N GLN A 330 15.01 17.46 -12.91
CA GLN A 330 14.40 18.70 -12.40
C GLN A 330 14.67 18.94 -10.91
N ASN A 331 15.67 18.25 -10.32
CA ASN A 331 16.05 18.39 -8.92
C ASN A 331 14.88 18.14 -7.94
N LEU A 332 13.97 17.20 -8.28
CA LEU A 332 12.81 16.87 -7.44
C LEU A 332 13.13 15.86 -6.33
N LEU A 333 14.34 15.29 -6.31
CA LEU A 333 14.79 14.33 -5.33
C LEU A 333 16.00 14.83 -4.55
N ASP A 334 16.09 14.44 -3.28
CA ASP A 334 17.31 14.56 -2.50
C ASP A 334 18.22 13.37 -2.81
N LEU A 335 19.25 13.61 -3.60
CA LEU A 335 20.16 12.60 -4.12
C LEU A 335 21.19 12.10 -3.10
N ASP A 336 21.36 12.81 -1.98
CA ASP A 336 22.32 12.47 -0.92
C ASP A 336 21.74 11.52 0.12
N CYS A 337 20.46 11.14 0.02
CA CYS A 337 19.86 10.14 0.90
C CYS A 337 20.59 8.80 0.77
N ILE A 338 21.05 8.24 1.90
CA ILE A 338 21.70 6.92 1.92
C ILE A 338 20.66 5.81 1.76
N THR A 339 21.09 4.68 1.21
CA THR A 339 20.23 3.52 0.98
C THR A 339 20.89 2.24 1.49
N VAL A 340 20.13 1.14 1.52
CA VAL A 340 20.64 -0.20 1.89
C VAL A 340 21.73 -0.75 0.95
N THR A 341 21.99 -0.10 -0.17
CA THR A 341 23.14 -0.45 -1.03
C THR A 341 24.48 0.02 -0.45
N GLY A 342 24.44 0.82 0.62
CA GLY A 342 25.61 1.52 1.16
C GLY A 342 26.04 2.74 0.33
N LYS A 343 25.22 3.13 -0.65
CA LYS A 343 25.39 4.27 -1.55
C LYS A 343 24.21 5.22 -1.41
N THR A 344 24.37 6.42 -1.93
CA THR A 344 23.28 7.41 -2.02
C THR A 344 22.31 7.10 -3.16
N VAL A 345 21.14 7.76 -3.15
CA VAL A 345 20.18 7.70 -4.26
C VAL A 345 20.86 8.13 -5.56
N GLY A 346 21.60 9.25 -5.54
CA GLY A 346 22.30 9.76 -6.72
C GLY A 346 23.31 8.77 -7.31
N GLU A 347 24.09 8.10 -6.46
CA GLU A 347 25.03 7.06 -6.90
C GLU A 347 24.32 5.83 -7.49
N ASN A 348 23.15 5.45 -6.95
CA ASN A 348 22.38 4.31 -7.44
C ASN A 348 21.75 4.56 -8.81
N ILE A 349 21.39 5.80 -9.13
CA ILE A 349 20.77 6.15 -10.42
C ILE A 349 21.79 6.64 -11.47
N GLN A 350 23.07 6.74 -11.11
CA GLN A 350 24.09 7.19 -12.05
C GLN A 350 24.14 6.30 -13.30
N GLY A 351 23.95 6.90 -14.48
CA GLY A 351 23.97 6.20 -15.77
C GLY A 351 22.70 5.37 -16.08
N VAL A 352 21.71 5.38 -15.18
CA VAL A 352 20.41 4.76 -15.44
C VAL A 352 19.67 5.53 -16.51
N ARG A 353 19.01 4.81 -17.43
CA ARG A 353 18.23 5.38 -18.54
C ARG A 353 16.81 4.86 -18.52
N ASN A 354 15.87 5.71 -18.89
CA ASN A 354 14.53 5.30 -19.26
C ASN A 354 14.58 4.58 -20.62
N LEU A 355 14.23 3.29 -20.64
CA LEU A 355 14.31 2.44 -21.83
C LEU A 355 12.99 2.36 -22.60
N ASN A 356 11.88 2.83 -22.02
CA ASN A 356 10.56 2.81 -22.66
C ASN A 356 9.74 4.05 -22.26
N PRO A 357 9.71 5.09 -23.10
CA PRO A 357 8.97 6.33 -22.84
C PRO A 357 7.43 6.14 -22.84
N ASN A 358 6.92 5.00 -23.26
CA ASN A 358 5.48 4.69 -23.15
C ASN A 358 5.11 4.17 -21.75
N ALA A 359 6.04 3.54 -21.03
CA ALA A 359 5.82 3.07 -19.66
C ALA A 359 6.20 4.13 -18.62
N ILE A 360 7.30 4.88 -18.88
CA ILE A 360 7.76 6.00 -18.08
C ILE A 360 7.88 7.20 -19.01
N ARG A 361 6.99 8.17 -18.93
CA ARG A 361 7.10 9.40 -19.73
C ARG A 361 8.37 10.17 -19.36
N PRO A 362 9.05 10.76 -20.36
CA PRO A 362 10.09 11.76 -20.08
C PRO A 362 9.52 12.90 -19.24
N ILE A 363 10.32 13.45 -18.35
CA ILE A 363 9.86 14.51 -17.45
C ILE A 363 9.46 15.79 -18.21
N GLU A 364 9.94 15.95 -19.42
CA GLU A 364 9.60 17.05 -20.34
C GLU A 364 8.23 16.86 -21.03
N ASP A 365 7.69 15.62 -21.03
CA ASP A 365 6.40 15.27 -21.65
C ASP A 365 5.58 14.32 -20.74
N PRO A 366 5.19 14.76 -19.52
CA PRO A 366 4.47 13.95 -18.57
C PRO A 366 3.00 13.75 -18.95
N TYR A 367 2.33 12.75 -18.38
CA TYR A 367 0.87 12.60 -18.48
C TYR A 367 0.11 13.76 -17.83
N SER A 368 0.66 14.33 -16.76
CA SER A 368 0.13 15.50 -16.05
C SER A 368 1.30 16.30 -15.46
N PRO A 369 1.22 17.62 -15.42
CA PRO A 369 2.22 18.45 -14.74
C PRO A 369 2.18 18.32 -13.21
N THR A 370 1.16 17.67 -12.66
CA THR A 370 0.97 17.44 -11.23
C THR A 370 0.80 15.96 -10.94
N GLY A 371 0.99 15.56 -9.67
CA GLY A 371 1.01 14.19 -9.21
C GLY A 371 -0.29 13.42 -9.40
N GLY A 372 -0.18 12.09 -9.33
CA GLY A 372 -1.30 11.17 -9.52
C GLY A 372 -2.28 11.08 -8.35
N LEU A 373 -1.91 11.59 -7.16
CA LEU A 373 -2.77 11.64 -5.97
C LEU A 373 -3.06 13.09 -5.57
N GLN A 374 -4.26 13.30 -4.99
CA GLN A 374 -4.70 14.60 -4.48
C GLN A 374 -5.44 14.41 -3.16
N ILE A 375 -5.10 15.25 -2.15
CA ILE A 375 -5.88 15.37 -0.92
C ILE A 375 -6.89 16.49 -1.12
N LEU A 376 -8.14 16.25 -0.67
CA LEU A 376 -9.23 17.24 -0.70
C LEU A 376 -9.63 17.57 0.74
N TRP A 377 -10.08 18.82 0.96
CA TRP A 377 -10.63 19.30 2.23
C TRP A 377 -11.98 20.00 2.03
N GLY A 378 -12.71 20.14 3.10
CA GLY A 378 -13.97 20.88 3.12
C GLY A 378 -14.81 20.53 4.33
N ASN A 379 -16.02 21.09 4.39
CA ASN A 379 -16.91 20.82 5.51
C ASN A 379 -17.35 19.34 5.61
N LEU A 380 -17.23 18.58 4.50
CA LEU A 380 -17.49 17.13 4.49
C LEU A 380 -16.29 16.33 5.02
N ALA A 381 -15.07 16.81 4.80
CA ALA A 381 -13.83 16.19 5.21
C ALA A 381 -12.86 17.23 5.81
N PRO A 382 -13.14 17.76 7.01
CA PRO A 382 -12.32 18.83 7.59
C PRO A 382 -10.87 18.42 7.86
N ASN A 383 -10.60 17.14 8.14
CA ASN A 383 -9.24 16.60 8.30
C ASN A 383 -8.66 16.02 7.00
N GLY A 384 -9.42 16.06 5.90
CA GLY A 384 -8.99 15.63 4.59
C GLY A 384 -9.57 14.30 4.14
N CYS A 385 -9.44 14.05 2.84
CA CYS A 385 -9.74 12.80 2.16
C CYS A 385 -8.85 12.70 0.92
N VAL A 386 -8.78 11.54 0.27
CA VAL A 386 -7.85 11.29 -0.82
C VAL A 386 -8.56 10.79 -2.07
N VAL A 387 -8.06 11.21 -3.23
CA VAL A 387 -8.48 10.73 -4.54
C VAL A 387 -7.26 10.37 -5.40
N LYS A 388 -7.38 9.28 -6.19
CA LYS A 388 -6.41 8.95 -7.24
C LYS A 388 -6.75 9.77 -8.49
N ARG A 389 -6.23 11.01 -8.54
CA ARG A 389 -6.49 11.97 -9.61
C ARG A 389 -6.16 11.41 -11.00
N SER A 390 -5.08 10.63 -11.12
CA SER A 390 -4.66 10.02 -12.38
C SER A 390 -5.65 8.99 -12.95
N ALA A 391 -6.61 8.52 -12.16
CA ALA A 391 -7.65 7.58 -12.58
C ALA A 391 -9.04 8.24 -12.75
N VAL A 392 -9.13 9.56 -12.59
CA VAL A 392 -10.39 10.32 -12.72
C VAL A 392 -10.47 10.91 -14.13
N ALA A 393 -11.58 10.65 -14.83
CA ALA A 393 -11.85 11.21 -16.14
C ALA A 393 -11.93 12.75 -16.07
N PRO A 394 -11.49 13.49 -17.11
CA PRO A 394 -11.49 14.95 -17.12
C PRO A 394 -12.83 15.57 -16.75
N GLU A 395 -13.93 15.00 -17.21
CA GLU A 395 -15.31 15.45 -16.95
C GLU A 395 -15.74 15.29 -15.48
N MET A 396 -15.06 14.43 -14.72
CA MET A 396 -15.34 14.14 -13.31
C MET A 396 -14.34 14.82 -12.35
N GLN A 397 -13.42 15.64 -12.86
CA GLN A 397 -12.51 16.43 -12.01
C GLN A 397 -13.25 17.48 -11.18
N THR A 398 -14.41 17.94 -11.69
CA THR A 398 -15.38 18.76 -10.96
C THR A 398 -16.75 18.11 -11.11
N HIS A 399 -17.47 17.91 -10.00
CA HIS A 399 -18.77 17.27 -10.00
C HIS A 399 -19.64 17.81 -8.88
N THR A 400 -20.93 18.03 -9.15
CA THR A 400 -21.92 18.36 -8.11
C THR A 400 -23.15 17.49 -8.36
N GLY A 401 -23.59 16.79 -7.31
CA GLY A 401 -24.73 15.91 -7.43
C GLY A 401 -25.39 15.53 -6.11
N PRO A 402 -26.58 14.92 -6.18
CA PRO A 402 -27.30 14.47 -4.99
C PRO A 402 -26.66 13.25 -4.36
N ALA A 403 -26.59 13.26 -3.03
CA ALA A 403 -26.07 12.13 -2.24
C ALA A 403 -27.04 10.93 -2.29
N ARG A 404 -26.49 9.75 -2.50
CA ARG A 404 -27.12 8.45 -2.27
C ARG A 404 -26.41 7.77 -1.10
N VAL A 405 -27.09 7.68 0.04
CA VAL A 405 -26.44 7.40 1.32
C VAL A 405 -26.62 5.94 1.75
N PHE A 406 -25.52 5.27 2.03
CA PHE A 406 -25.46 3.88 2.47
C PHE A 406 -24.60 3.73 3.72
N ASN A 407 -25.02 2.87 4.64
CA ASN A 407 -24.30 2.60 5.89
C ASN A 407 -23.40 1.35 5.81
N SER A 408 -23.28 0.76 4.62
CA SER A 408 -22.39 -0.36 4.33
C SER A 408 -22.05 -0.43 2.85
N GLU A 409 -20.93 -1.09 2.50
CA GLU A 409 -20.59 -1.44 1.12
C GLU A 409 -21.67 -2.33 0.50
N ASP A 410 -22.17 -3.31 1.27
CA ASP A 410 -23.12 -4.32 0.76
C ASP A 410 -24.43 -3.67 0.31
N ASP A 411 -24.96 -2.69 1.07
CA ASP A 411 -26.17 -1.95 0.69
C ASP A 411 -25.94 -1.09 -0.57
N ALA A 412 -24.76 -0.45 -0.67
CA ALA A 412 -24.41 0.36 -1.84
C ALA A 412 -24.33 -0.50 -3.10
N ILE A 413 -23.66 -1.65 -3.04
CA ILE A 413 -23.56 -2.61 -4.16
C ILE A 413 -24.93 -3.10 -4.58
N ALA A 414 -25.79 -3.46 -3.64
CA ALA A 414 -27.15 -3.90 -3.93
C ALA A 414 -27.96 -2.81 -4.66
N ALA A 415 -27.80 -1.55 -4.26
CA ALA A 415 -28.46 -0.41 -4.92
C ALA A 415 -27.93 -0.15 -6.34
N ILE A 416 -26.60 -0.25 -6.54
CA ILE A 416 -25.97 -0.10 -7.87
C ILE A 416 -26.51 -1.16 -8.82
N TYR A 417 -26.46 -2.44 -8.46
CA TYR A 417 -26.95 -3.53 -9.32
C TYR A 417 -28.47 -3.51 -9.54
N ALA A 418 -29.23 -2.95 -8.61
CA ALA A 418 -30.68 -2.75 -8.78
C ALA A 418 -31.03 -1.55 -9.69
N GLY A 419 -30.03 -0.85 -10.26
CA GLY A 419 -30.24 0.32 -11.13
C GLY A 419 -30.80 1.55 -10.40
N LYS A 420 -30.63 1.64 -9.08
CA LYS A 420 -31.09 2.79 -8.28
C LYS A 420 -30.14 3.99 -8.33
N ILE A 421 -28.91 3.78 -8.78
CA ILE A 421 -27.91 4.83 -8.97
C ILE A 421 -27.95 5.28 -10.42
N VAL A 422 -28.06 6.58 -10.63
CA VAL A 422 -28.20 7.18 -11.95
C VAL A 422 -27.10 8.20 -12.23
N PRO A 423 -26.84 8.56 -13.51
CA PRO A 423 -25.88 9.60 -13.86
C PRO A 423 -26.10 10.89 -13.06
N GLY A 424 -25.04 11.45 -12.51
CA GLY A 424 -25.05 12.66 -11.69
C GLY A 424 -25.05 12.40 -10.17
N ASP A 425 -25.35 11.19 -9.72
CA ASP A 425 -25.38 10.87 -8.29
C ASP A 425 -23.98 10.90 -7.65
N VAL A 426 -23.94 11.16 -6.34
CA VAL A 426 -22.78 10.98 -5.45
C VAL A 426 -23.11 9.89 -4.44
N VAL A 427 -22.54 8.71 -4.61
CA VAL A 427 -22.72 7.58 -3.68
C VAL A 427 -21.87 7.80 -2.43
N VAL A 428 -22.49 7.85 -1.25
CA VAL A 428 -21.84 8.03 0.05
C VAL A 428 -21.93 6.73 0.84
N ILE A 429 -20.78 6.10 1.10
CA ILE A 429 -20.68 4.88 1.91
C ILE A 429 -19.98 5.22 3.22
N ARG A 430 -20.66 5.06 4.33
CA ARG A 430 -20.17 5.48 5.65
C ARG A 430 -20.17 4.34 6.67
N TYR A 431 -19.48 4.53 7.79
CA TYR A 431 -19.22 3.52 8.83
C TYR A 431 -18.33 2.36 8.35
N GLU A 432 -17.49 2.63 7.37
CA GLU A 432 -16.45 1.72 6.88
C GLU A 432 -15.03 2.23 7.19
N GLY A 433 -14.91 3.25 8.06
CA GLY A 433 -13.66 3.83 8.51
C GLY A 433 -12.86 2.96 9.48
N PRO A 434 -11.72 3.47 10.03
CA PRO A 434 -10.85 2.72 10.94
C PRO A 434 -11.56 2.12 12.13
N LYS A 435 -12.45 2.89 12.79
CA LYS A 435 -13.24 2.46 13.96
C LYS A 435 -14.57 1.84 13.56
N GLY A 436 -15.28 2.49 12.64
CA GLY A 436 -16.65 2.13 12.25
C GLY A 436 -16.72 0.84 11.48
N GLY A 437 -15.75 0.59 10.60
CA GLY A 437 -15.62 -0.61 9.81
C GLY A 437 -15.60 -1.92 10.60
N PRO A 438 -14.88 -2.12 11.73
CA PRO A 438 -13.54 -1.62 11.96
C PRO A 438 -12.52 -2.22 10.98
N GLY A 439 -11.34 -1.62 10.91
CA GLY A 439 -10.28 -2.08 9.99
C GLY A 439 -10.35 -1.41 8.61
N MET A 440 -11.18 -0.36 8.47
CA MET A 440 -11.22 0.51 7.29
C MET A 440 -11.33 -0.31 5.98
N ARG A 441 -12.47 -1.00 5.80
CA ARG A 441 -12.73 -1.91 4.68
C ARG A 441 -12.30 -1.30 3.36
N GLU A 442 -11.51 -2.05 2.58
CA GLU A 442 -11.10 -1.65 1.24
C GLU A 442 -12.11 -2.15 0.22
N MET A 443 -12.69 -1.23 -0.55
CA MET A 443 -13.79 -1.51 -1.46
C MET A 443 -13.32 -1.44 -2.92
N LEU A 444 -13.60 -2.48 -3.69
CA LEU A 444 -13.43 -2.52 -5.14
C LEU A 444 -14.75 -2.78 -5.86
N ASN A 445 -15.64 -3.55 -5.23
CA ASN A 445 -16.90 -3.93 -5.85
C ASN A 445 -17.80 -2.75 -6.26
N PRO A 446 -17.99 -1.69 -5.45
CA PRO A 446 -18.81 -0.54 -5.87
C PRO A 446 -18.22 0.18 -7.09
N THR A 447 -16.90 0.40 -7.10
CA THR A 447 -16.22 1.09 -8.22
C THR A 447 -16.25 0.27 -9.50
N SER A 448 -16.04 -1.05 -9.38
CA SER A 448 -16.07 -1.97 -10.52
C SER A 448 -17.51 -2.21 -11.04
N ALA A 449 -18.52 -2.21 -10.16
CA ALA A 449 -19.91 -2.29 -10.56
C ALA A 449 -20.32 -1.07 -11.38
N LEU A 450 -19.97 0.15 -10.93
CA LEU A 450 -20.21 1.38 -11.69
C LEU A 450 -19.49 1.36 -13.04
N ALA A 451 -18.22 0.95 -13.07
CA ALA A 451 -17.46 0.83 -14.32
C ALA A 451 -18.07 -0.21 -15.26
N GLY A 452 -18.45 -1.38 -14.75
CA GLY A 452 -19.11 -2.43 -15.52
C GLY A 452 -20.47 -2.02 -16.08
N MET A 453 -21.18 -1.10 -15.43
CA MET A 453 -22.45 -0.54 -15.88
C MET A 453 -22.31 0.76 -16.70
N GLY A 454 -21.06 1.23 -16.96
CA GLY A 454 -20.79 2.45 -17.72
C GLY A 454 -21.11 3.75 -16.98
N LEU A 455 -21.14 3.73 -15.65
CA LEU A 455 -21.48 4.88 -14.80
C LEU A 455 -20.25 5.56 -14.18
N ASP A 456 -19.05 5.03 -14.35
CA ASP A 456 -17.78 5.51 -13.77
C ASP A 456 -17.38 6.93 -14.20
N LYS A 457 -17.94 7.42 -15.30
CA LYS A 457 -17.73 8.79 -15.83
C LYS A 457 -18.84 9.78 -15.46
N THR A 458 -19.83 9.37 -14.67
CA THR A 458 -20.99 10.20 -14.36
C THR A 458 -21.43 10.12 -12.90
N VAL A 459 -20.89 9.20 -12.13
CA VAL A 459 -21.19 8.99 -10.71
C VAL A 459 -19.90 9.07 -9.89
N ALA A 460 -19.94 9.81 -8.79
CA ALA A 460 -18.85 9.86 -7.83
C ALA A 460 -19.14 8.96 -6.63
N LEU A 461 -18.06 8.49 -5.98
CA LEU A 461 -18.10 7.69 -4.76
C LEU A 461 -17.32 8.40 -3.64
N ILE A 462 -17.90 8.48 -2.45
CA ILE A 462 -17.26 9.06 -1.25
C ILE A 462 -17.41 8.08 -0.09
N THR A 463 -16.33 7.86 0.69
CA THR A 463 -16.36 6.96 1.85
C THR A 463 -15.38 7.37 2.94
N ASP A 464 -15.72 7.06 4.20
CA ASP A 464 -14.78 7.07 5.32
C ASP A 464 -13.92 5.78 5.40
N GLY A 465 -14.25 4.78 4.58
CA GLY A 465 -13.42 3.61 4.31
C GLY A 465 -12.34 3.88 3.27
N ARG A 466 -11.95 2.82 2.53
CA ARG A 466 -10.93 2.89 1.46
C ARG A 466 -11.49 2.37 0.15
N PHE A 467 -10.98 2.92 -0.94
CA PHE A 467 -11.10 2.27 -2.24
C PHE A 467 -9.82 1.54 -2.60
N SER A 468 -9.96 0.41 -3.30
CA SER A 468 -8.83 -0.37 -3.78
C SER A 468 -7.95 0.48 -4.72
N GLY A 469 -6.63 0.22 -4.71
CA GLY A 469 -5.73 0.77 -5.72
C GLY A 469 -6.10 0.43 -7.16
N ALA A 470 -6.97 -0.57 -7.36
CA ALA A 470 -7.53 -0.98 -8.65
C ALA A 470 -8.78 -0.17 -9.06
N SER A 471 -9.27 0.77 -8.25
CA SER A 471 -10.46 1.59 -8.54
C SER A 471 -10.21 2.61 -9.64
N ARG A 472 -11.27 2.88 -10.43
CA ARG A 472 -11.34 3.95 -11.43
C ARG A 472 -12.45 4.94 -11.07
N GLY A 473 -12.43 6.11 -11.73
CA GLY A 473 -13.43 7.16 -11.56
C GLY A 473 -13.20 8.03 -10.32
N ALA A 474 -14.14 8.95 -10.05
CA ALA A 474 -14.10 9.87 -8.93
C ALA A 474 -14.41 9.15 -7.61
N SER A 475 -13.44 8.35 -7.13
CA SER A 475 -13.53 7.56 -5.90
C SER A 475 -12.70 8.22 -4.81
N ILE A 476 -13.39 8.88 -3.85
CA ILE A 476 -12.81 9.69 -2.78
C ILE A 476 -12.92 8.89 -1.48
N GLY A 477 -11.79 8.48 -0.94
CA GLY A 477 -11.71 7.68 0.28
C GLY A 477 -11.07 8.41 1.44
N HIS A 478 -10.97 7.70 2.59
CA HIS A 478 -10.30 8.19 3.81
C HIS A 478 -10.93 9.46 4.38
N VAL A 479 -12.24 9.71 4.15
CA VAL A 479 -12.91 10.90 4.69
C VAL A 479 -12.72 10.97 6.19
N SER A 480 -12.09 12.04 6.63
CA SER A 480 -11.72 12.24 8.03
C SER A 480 -12.26 13.57 8.56
N PRO A 481 -12.82 13.54 9.79
CA PRO A 481 -13.09 12.39 10.66
C PRO A 481 -14.16 11.45 10.09
N GLU A 482 -14.02 10.12 10.38
CA GLU A 482 -15.01 9.12 9.98
C GLU A 482 -16.38 9.29 10.68
N ALA A 483 -17.44 8.72 10.12
CA ALA A 483 -18.78 8.78 10.70
C ALA A 483 -18.85 8.22 12.13
N ALA A 484 -18.15 7.11 12.40
CA ALA A 484 -18.07 6.48 13.72
C ALA A 484 -17.33 7.32 14.79
N SER A 485 -16.58 8.34 14.36
CA SER A 485 -15.94 9.32 15.24
C SER A 485 -16.71 10.65 15.29
N GLY A 486 -17.95 10.69 14.77
CA GLY A 486 -18.79 11.89 14.75
C GLY A 486 -18.42 12.87 13.62
N GLY A 487 -17.73 12.39 12.57
CA GLY A 487 -17.40 13.20 11.41
C GLY A 487 -18.62 13.62 10.59
N PRO A 488 -18.51 14.73 9.82
CA PRO A 488 -19.62 15.29 9.04
C PRO A 488 -20.25 14.33 8.04
N ILE A 489 -19.49 13.36 7.51
CA ILE A 489 -20.00 12.33 6.62
C ILE A 489 -21.15 11.55 7.26
N GLY A 490 -21.16 11.39 8.58
CA GLY A 490 -22.26 10.79 9.34
C GLY A 490 -23.57 11.57 9.29
N LEU A 491 -23.51 12.89 9.00
CA LEU A 491 -24.65 13.79 8.97
C LEU A 491 -25.28 13.95 7.58
N VAL A 492 -24.66 13.41 6.53
CA VAL A 492 -25.18 13.46 5.16
C VAL A 492 -26.52 12.75 5.10
N GLN A 493 -27.50 13.38 4.48
CA GLN A 493 -28.83 12.82 4.23
C GLN A 493 -29.06 12.53 2.73
N GLU A 494 -29.98 11.63 2.44
CA GLU A 494 -30.38 11.29 1.07
C GLU A 494 -30.82 12.54 0.30
N GLY A 495 -30.23 12.78 -0.87
CA GLY A 495 -30.53 13.92 -1.73
C GLY A 495 -29.76 15.20 -1.44
N ASP A 496 -28.98 15.26 -0.36
CA ASP A 496 -28.08 16.42 -0.09
C ASP A 496 -27.14 16.65 -1.28
N GLN A 497 -26.92 17.90 -1.66
CA GLN A 497 -25.98 18.22 -2.74
C GLN A 497 -24.53 18.20 -2.22
N ILE A 498 -23.67 17.49 -2.94
CA ILE A 498 -22.23 17.42 -2.65
C ILE A 498 -21.48 17.97 -3.85
N ALA A 499 -20.60 18.94 -3.62
CA ALA A 499 -19.70 19.52 -4.62
C ALA A 499 -18.28 18.97 -4.43
N ILE A 500 -17.70 18.44 -5.50
CA ILE A 500 -16.34 17.92 -5.60
C ILE A 500 -15.60 18.81 -6.58
N ASP A 501 -14.42 19.32 -6.19
CA ASP A 501 -13.53 20.11 -7.03
C ASP A 501 -12.09 19.63 -6.78
N ILE A 502 -11.65 18.63 -7.56
CA ILE A 502 -10.34 18.03 -7.41
C ILE A 502 -9.22 19.02 -7.73
N PRO A 503 -9.28 19.83 -8.82
CA PRO A 503 -8.29 20.86 -9.11
C PRO A 503 -8.05 21.83 -7.97
N ASN A 504 -9.13 22.26 -7.28
CA ASN A 504 -9.06 23.19 -6.15
C ASN A 504 -8.97 22.49 -4.78
N ALA A 505 -8.73 21.17 -4.77
CA ALA A 505 -8.58 20.36 -3.55
C ALA A 505 -9.78 20.50 -2.58
N SER A 506 -11.01 20.53 -3.10
CA SER A 506 -12.21 20.82 -2.31
C SER A 506 -13.28 19.73 -2.40
N VAL A 507 -13.92 19.43 -1.26
CA VAL A 507 -15.12 18.61 -1.15
C VAL A 507 -16.10 19.25 -0.17
N GLN A 508 -17.30 19.62 -0.65
CA GLN A 508 -18.27 20.39 0.14
C GLN A 508 -19.62 19.70 0.17
N LEU A 509 -20.19 19.59 1.36
CA LEU A 509 -21.60 19.30 1.57
C LEU A 509 -22.35 20.64 1.53
N LEU A 510 -23.22 20.82 0.52
CA LEU A 510 -23.95 22.09 0.30
C LEU A 510 -25.18 22.19 1.21
N VAL A 511 -24.94 22.12 2.50
CA VAL A 511 -25.93 22.27 3.58
C VAL A 511 -25.42 23.37 4.52
N SER A 512 -26.33 24.22 5.02
CA SER A 512 -25.92 25.32 5.89
C SER A 512 -25.35 24.83 7.22
N ASP A 513 -24.49 25.65 7.85
CA ASP A 513 -23.89 25.32 9.14
C ASP A 513 -24.95 25.17 10.24
N GLU A 514 -26.04 25.94 10.16
CA GLU A 514 -27.19 25.86 11.10
C GLU A 514 -27.91 24.52 10.99
N GLU A 515 -28.13 24.03 9.75
CA GLU A 515 -28.75 22.74 9.50
C GLU A 515 -27.82 21.61 9.96
N LEU A 516 -26.50 21.69 9.66
CA LEU A 516 -25.52 20.71 10.14
C LEU A 516 -25.46 20.67 11.67
N ALA A 517 -25.52 21.81 12.34
CA ALA A 517 -25.58 21.88 13.79
C ALA A 517 -26.88 21.24 14.34
N THR A 518 -28.01 21.45 13.67
CA THR A 518 -29.31 20.83 14.01
C THR A 518 -29.24 19.32 13.87
N ARG A 519 -28.72 18.81 12.75
CA ARG A 519 -28.52 17.37 12.51
C ARG A 519 -27.60 16.76 13.55
N LYS A 520 -26.50 17.43 13.88
CA LYS A 520 -25.55 16.98 14.90
C LYS A 520 -26.16 16.88 16.29
N ALA A 521 -27.05 17.82 16.65
CA ALA A 521 -27.72 17.82 17.96
C ALA A 521 -28.65 16.62 18.17
N VAL A 522 -29.23 16.07 17.09
CA VAL A 522 -30.13 14.90 17.15
C VAL A 522 -29.46 13.60 16.68
N TYR A 523 -28.21 13.67 16.27
CA TYR A 523 -27.50 12.50 15.76
C TYR A 523 -27.26 11.46 16.84
N VAL A 524 -27.66 10.22 16.55
CA VAL A 524 -27.40 9.07 17.41
C VAL A 524 -26.45 8.13 16.66
N GLN A 525 -25.25 8.00 17.20
CA GLN A 525 -24.24 7.11 16.62
C GLN A 525 -24.71 5.65 16.68
N PRO A 526 -24.63 4.91 15.55
CA PRO A 526 -24.92 3.48 15.54
C PRO A 526 -24.01 2.71 16.49
N LYS A 527 -24.56 1.64 17.09
CA LYS A 527 -23.76 0.74 17.91
C LYS A 527 -22.75 0.00 17.03
N PRO A 528 -21.53 -0.27 17.55
CA PRO A 528 -20.54 -1.05 16.82
C PRO A 528 -21.08 -2.43 16.44
N ASN A 529 -20.90 -2.84 15.19
CA ASN A 529 -21.33 -4.15 14.70
C ASN A 529 -20.42 -5.30 15.20
N ILE A 530 -19.16 -4.98 15.56
CA ILE A 530 -18.16 -5.94 16.03
C ILE A 530 -17.72 -5.55 17.45
N THR A 531 -18.07 -6.40 18.42
CA THR A 531 -17.89 -6.15 19.85
C THR A 531 -16.88 -7.07 20.51
N THR A 532 -16.36 -8.08 19.80
CA THR A 532 -15.44 -9.09 20.33
C THR A 532 -14.24 -9.32 19.39
N GLY A 533 -13.24 -10.03 19.90
CA GLY A 533 -12.07 -10.43 19.10
C GLY A 533 -11.09 -9.30 18.79
N TRP A 534 -10.26 -9.54 17.78
CA TRP A 534 -9.20 -8.61 17.37
C TRP A 534 -9.76 -7.27 16.90
N LEU A 535 -10.73 -7.28 16.01
CA LEU A 535 -11.29 -6.05 15.44
C LEU A 535 -11.93 -5.14 16.48
N SER A 536 -12.53 -5.70 17.54
CA SER A 536 -13.06 -4.90 18.65
C SER A 536 -11.95 -4.23 19.46
N ARG A 537 -10.80 -4.89 19.65
CA ARG A 537 -9.63 -4.27 20.29
C ARG A 537 -9.02 -3.20 19.40
N TYR A 538 -8.85 -3.50 18.12
CA TYR A 538 -8.35 -2.56 17.10
C TYR A 538 -9.19 -1.26 17.07
N ALA A 539 -10.51 -1.37 16.99
CA ALA A 539 -11.42 -0.21 16.93
C ALA A 539 -11.29 0.74 18.13
N ARG A 540 -10.87 0.23 19.31
CA ARG A 540 -10.68 1.06 20.51
C ARG A 540 -9.37 1.82 20.54
N MET A 541 -8.35 1.33 19.83
CA MET A 541 -6.99 1.87 19.86
C MET A 541 -6.60 2.62 18.59
N VAL A 542 -7.29 2.36 17.48
CA VAL A 542 -6.92 2.93 16.19
C VAL A 542 -7.19 4.43 16.12
N THR A 543 -6.25 5.16 15.55
CA THR A 543 -6.38 6.58 15.23
C THR A 543 -7.19 6.81 13.96
N SER A 544 -7.43 8.07 13.60
CA SER A 544 -8.10 8.47 12.37
C SER A 544 -7.22 8.19 11.12
N ALA A 545 -7.86 8.15 9.96
CA ALA A 545 -7.17 7.90 8.69
C ALA A 545 -6.17 9.01 8.32
N ASP A 546 -6.46 10.26 8.65
CA ASP A 546 -5.54 11.40 8.47
C ASP A 546 -4.28 11.32 9.34
N GLU A 547 -4.26 10.44 10.34
CA GLU A 547 -3.10 10.09 11.18
C GLU A 547 -2.46 8.73 10.80
N GLY A 548 -2.88 8.11 9.68
CA GLY A 548 -2.35 6.83 9.20
C GLY A 548 -3.05 5.59 9.76
N ALA A 549 -4.14 5.73 10.53
CA ALA A 549 -4.89 4.64 11.18
C ALA A 549 -3.96 3.69 11.96
N VAL A 550 -3.10 4.23 12.81
CA VAL A 550 -2.16 3.51 13.68
C VAL A 550 -2.79 3.20 15.04
N LEU A 551 -2.23 2.25 15.80
CA LEU A 551 -2.66 2.00 17.18
C LEU A 551 -1.94 2.92 18.18
N ARG A 552 -2.72 3.46 19.13
CA ARG A 552 -2.24 4.22 20.29
C ARG A 552 -2.93 3.75 21.57
#